data_cd739bde5ff9fa65d5992c041aee6166
#
_entry.id   cd739bde5ff9fa65d5992c041aee6166
#
_cell.length_a   1.000
_cell.length_b   1.000
_cell.length_c   1.000
_cell.angle_alpha   90.00
_cell.angle_beta   90.00
_cell.angle_gamma   90.00
#
_symmetry.space_group_name_H-M   'P 1'
#
loop_
_entity.id
_entity.type
_entity.pdbx_description
1 polymer ?
#
loop_
_entity_poly.entity_id
_entity_poly.type
_entity_poly.pdbx_seq_one_letter_code
_entity_poly.pdbx_strand_id
1 'polypeptide(L)'
;YYVRRVDEAMNGSWSSTDTWGGFDTGMVALAPYGKAVPDDVKAMAEQAHKAITEGRLHAFTGPVNKQDGSPWLKAGETADDGTLLGMDFYVEGIEGSLP
;
A
#
# COMPACT_ATOMS: atom_id res chain seq x y z
N TYR A 1 5.95 12.41 -8.91
CA TYR A 1 5.75 13.28 -7.75
C TYR A 1 6.69 14.49 -7.77
N TYR A 2 7.99 14.31 -7.74
CA TYR A 2 8.95 15.41 -7.62
C TYR A 2 8.85 16.43 -8.77
N VAL A 3 8.76 15.96 -9.99
CA VAL A 3 8.63 16.85 -11.17
C VAL A 3 7.36 17.70 -11.06
N ARG A 4 6.24 17.09 -10.68
CA ARG A 4 4.98 17.80 -10.48
C ARG A 4 5.10 18.88 -9.40
N ARG A 5 5.75 18.58 -8.27
CA ARG A 5 5.92 19.55 -7.17
C ARG A 5 6.77 20.75 -7.61
N VAL A 6 7.79 20.50 -8.43
CA VAL A 6 8.62 21.58 -9.00
C VAL A 6 7.81 22.44 -9.98
N ASP A 7 7.03 21.81 -10.86
CA ASP A 7 6.16 22.52 -11.80
C ASP A 7 5.13 23.39 -11.07
N GLU A 8 4.51 22.87 -10.00
CA GLU A 8 3.58 23.62 -9.16
C GLU A 8 4.25 24.86 -8.55
N ALA A 9 5.49 24.72 -8.06
CA ALA A 9 6.23 25.86 -7.52
C ALA A 9 6.56 26.90 -8.59
N MET A 10 6.91 26.46 -9.79
CA MET A 10 7.24 27.36 -10.91
C MET A 10 6.03 28.12 -11.43
N ASN A 11 4.85 27.52 -11.45
CA ASN A 11 3.63 28.14 -11.94
C ASN A 11 2.76 28.79 -10.85
N GLY A 12 3.20 28.74 -9.59
CA GLY A 12 2.52 29.38 -8.47
C GLY A 12 1.34 28.59 -7.90
N SER A 13 1.15 27.34 -8.27
CA SER A 13 0.07 26.46 -7.77
C SER A 13 0.50 25.57 -6.58
N TRP A 14 1.75 25.66 -6.15
CA TRP A 14 2.26 24.88 -5.03
C TRP A 14 1.58 25.23 -3.70
N SER A 15 1.27 24.21 -2.91
CA SER A 15 0.79 24.36 -1.54
C SER A 15 1.51 23.37 -0.62
N SER A 16 1.66 23.74 0.65
CA SER A 16 2.30 22.89 1.67
C SER A 16 1.31 21.83 2.16
N THR A 17 1.13 20.78 1.36
CA THR A 17 0.23 19.66 1.67
C THR A 17 0.94 18.33 1.53
N ASP A 18 0.57 17.36 2.37
CA ASP A 18 1.02 15.99 2.25
C ASP A 18 0.34 15.32 1.04
N THR A 19 1.09 14.45 0.36
CA THR A 19 0.53 13.61 -0.69
C THR A 19 0.45 12.17 -0.21
N TRP A 20 -0.77 11.64 -0.19
CA TRP A 20 -1.08 10.27 0.19
C TRP A 20 -1.87 9.61 -0.94
N GLY A 21 -1.44 8.45 -1.39
CA GLY A 21 -2.14 7.74 -2.45
C GLY A 21 -1.60 6.34 -2.67
N GLY A 22 -2.35 5.53 -3.37
CA GLY A 22 -2.02 4.15 -3.70
C GLY A 22 -1.85 3.94 -5.20
N PHE A 23 -2.12 2.73 -5.65
CA PHE A 23 -2.02 2.36 -7.07
C PHE A 23 -2.99 3.14 -7.96
N ASP A 24 -4.18 3.44 -7.47
CA ASP A 24 -5.23 4.15 -8.20
C ASP A 24 -4.82 5.58 -8.58
N THR A 25 -4.00 6.21 -7.77
CA THR A 25 -3.51 7.58 -8.00
C THR A 25 -2.16 7.61 -8.75
N GLY A 26 -1.52 6.47 -8.94
CA GLY A 26 -0.17 6.38 -9.49
C GLY A 26 0.94 6.75 -8.52
N MET A 27 0.63 6.98 -7.25
CA MET A 27 1.65 7.27 -6.22
C MET A 27 2.55 6.06 -5.94
N VAL A 28 1.98 4.86 -6.08
CA VAL A 28 2.68 3.57 -5.99
C VAL A 28 2.56 2.86 -7.33
N ALA A 29 3.64 2.27 -7.80
CA ALA A 29 3.67 1.50 -9.03
C ALA A 29 4.60 0.30 -8.89
N LEU A 30 4.34 -0.74 -9.67
CA LEU A 30 5.21 -1.90 -9.75
C LEU A 30 6.17 -1.76 -10.93
N ALA A 31 7.43 -2.12 -10.70
CA ALA A 31 8.41 -2.29 -11.77
C ALA A 31 8.12 -3.58 -12.57
N PRO A 32 8.68 -3.73 -13.79
CA PRO A 32 8.57 -4.98 -14.52
C PRO A 32 9.08 -6.18 -13.71
N TYR A 33 8.41 -7.32 -13.85
CA TYR A 33 8.79 -8.55 -13.15
C TYR A 33 10.15 -9.07 -13.59
N GLY A 34 10.90 -9.61 -12.63
CA GLY A 34 12.15 -10.29 -12.91
C GLY A 34 11.95 -11.61 -13.66
N LYS A 35 13.01 -12.10 -14.34
CA LYS A 35 12.97 -13.34 -15.12
C LYS A 35 12.69 -14.59 -14.27
N ALA A 36 12.98 -14.52 -12.98
CA ALA A 36 12.76 -15.64 -12.04
C ALA A 36 11.29 -15.81 -11.61
N VAL A 37 10.42 -14.88 -11.96
CA VAL A 37 9.00 -14.93 -11.58
C VAL A 37 8.21 -15.78 -12.59
N PRO A 38 7.60 -16.91 -12.16
CA PRO A 38 6.77 -17.74 -13.03
C PRO A 38 5.53 -16.99 -13.55
N ASP A 39 5.03 -17.40 -14.71
CA ASP A 39 3.89 -16.72 -15.35
C ASP A 39 2.60 -16.82 -14.53
N ASP A 40 2.36 -17.93 -13.86
CA ASP A 40 1.22 -18.11 -12.96
C ASP A 40 1.28 -17.14 -11.76
N VAL A 41 2.46 -16.91 -11.20
CA VAL A 41 2.67 -15.93 -10.12
C VAL A 41 2.48 -14.50 -10.62
N LYS A 42 2.95 -14.19 -11.84
CA LYS A 42 2.68 -12.88 -12.47
C LYS A 42 1.19 -12.63 -12.62
N ALA A 43 0.44 -13.61 -13.10
CA ALA A 43 -1.01 -13.50 -13.26
C ALA A 43 -1.71 -13.24 -11.92
N MET A 44 -1.33 -13.93 -10.86
CA MET A 44 -1.86 -13.72 -9.51
C MET A 44 -1.55 -12.31 -8.99
N ALA A 45 -0.32 -11.84 -9.17
CA ALA A 45 0.11 -10.52 -8.75
C ALA A 45 -0.63 -9.41 -9.51
N GLU A 46 -0.84 -9.57 -10.81
CA GLU A 46 -1.59 -8.63 -11.64
C GLU A 46 -3.07 -8.58 -11.25
N GLN A 47 -3.68 -9.71 -10.93
CA GLN A 47 -5.06 -9.75 -10.42
C GLN A 47 -5.19 -9.00 -9.09
N ALA A 48 -4.26 -9.19 -8.17
CA ALA A 48 -4.24 -8.48 -6.90
C ALA A 48 -4.02 -6.97 -7.11
N HIS A 49 -3.07 -6.59 -7.96
CA HIS A 49 -2.82 -5.19 -8.33
C HIS A 49 -4.07 -4.52 -8.91
N LYS A 50 -4.75 -5.19 -9.84
CA LYS A 50 -5.99 -4.69 -10.44
C LYS A 50 -7.09 -4.54 -9.39
N ALA A 51 -7.25 -5.52 -8.50
CA ALA A 51 -8.26 -5.48 -7.45
C ALA A 51 -8.03 -4.32 -6.46
N ILE A 52 -6.77 -4.04 -6.11
CA ILE A 52 -6.42 -2.89 -5.26
C ILE A 52 -6.70 -1.58 -5.99
N THR A 53 -6.30 -1.47 -7.26
CA THR A 53 -6.52 -0.27 -8.08
C THR A 53 -8.01 0.05 -8.24
N GLU A 54 -8.84 -0.96 -8.38
CA GLU A 54 -10.30 -0.82 -8.51
C GLU A 54 -11.03 -0.65 -7.16
N GLY A 55 -10.32 -0.70 -6.04
CA GLY A 55 -10.89 -0.56 -4.70
C GLY A 55 -11.62 -1.80 -4.17
N ARG A 56 -11.50 -2.96 -4.86
CA ARG A 56 -12.10 -4.24 -4.44
C ARG A 56 -11.29 -4.99 -3.39
N LEU A 57 -9.99 -4.69 -3.30
CA LEU A 57 -9.05 -5.28 -2.35
C LEU A 57 -8.28 -4.17 -1.65
N HIS A 58 -8.17 -4.28 -0.34
CA HIS A 58 -7.35 -3.41 0.49
C HIS A 58 -6.16 -4.19 1.05
N ALA A 59 -5.04 -3.52 1.25
CA ALA A 59 -3.82 -4.16 1.73
C ALA A 59 -4.00 -4.86 3.08
N PHE A 60 -4.80 -4.25 3.97
CA PHE A 60 -5.10 -4.81 5.28
C PHE A 60 -6.61 -4.86 5.50
N THR A 61 -7.17 -6.04 5.25
CA THR A 61 -8.59 -6.37 5.53
C THR A 61 -8.63 -7.55 6.48
N GLY A 62 -9.36 -7.40 7.58
CA GLY A 62 -9.44 -8.42 8.61
C GLY A 62 -10.13 -9.72 8.21
N PRO A 63 -9.92 -10.77 8.99
CA PRO A 63 -9.20 -10.75 10.27
C PRO A 63 -7.68 -10.68 10.08
N VAL A 64 -7.00 -9.79 10.79
CA VAL A 64 -5.54 -9.68 10.81
C VAL A 64 -5.07 -9.56 12.26
N ASN A 65 -4.04 -10.31 12.61
CA ASN A 65 -3.40 -10.25 13.91
C ASN A 65 -2.06 -9.52 13.81
N LYS A 66 -1.62 -8.94 14.92
CA LYS A 66 -0.25 -8.46 15.07
C LYS A 66 0.72 -9.62 15.18
N GLN A 67 2.01 -9.35 15.02
CA GLN A 67 3.08 -10.35 15.10
C GLN A 67 3.08 -11.13 16.44
N ASP A 68 2.70 -10.48 17.52
CA ASP A 68 2.59 -11.11 18.85
C ASP A 68 1.35 -11.98 19.05
N GLY A 69 0.51 -12.12 18.02
CA GLY A 69 -0.73 -12.89 18.04
C GLY A 69 -1.94 -12.10 18.57
N SER A 70 -1.77 -10.88 19.03
CA SER A 70 -2.90 -10.06 19.46
C SER A 70 -3.76 -9.59 18.28
N PRO A 71 -5.09 -9.51 18.43
CA PRO A 71 -5.97 -9.05 17.35
C PRO A 71 -5.71 -7.58 16.98
N TRP A 72 -5.67 -7.30 15.66
CA TRP A 72 -5.63 -5.94 15.16
C TRP A 72 -6.89 -5.56 14.40
N LEU A 73 -7.23 -6.31 13.34
CA LEU A 73 -8.46 -6.13 12.57
C LEU A 73 -9.39 -7.32 12.76
N LYS A 74 -10.66 -7.04 12.99
CA LYS A 74 -11.72 -8.06 13.05
C LYS A 74 -12.16 -8.45 11.64
N ALA A 75 -12.88 -9.57 11.53
CA ALA A 75 -13.46 -9.98 10.26
C ALA A 75 -14.34 -8.87 9.67
N GLY A 76 -14.08 -8.52 8.41
CA GLY A 76 -14.80 -7.46 7.70
C GLY A 76 -14.31 -6.03 7.96
N GLU A 77 -13.37 -5.82 8.88
CA GLU A 77 -12.75 -4.51 9.06
C GLU A 77 -11.63 -4.29 8.03
N THR A 78 -11.53 -3.06 7.54
CA THR A 78 -10.43 -2.61 6.68
C THR A 78 -9.70 -1.48 7.37
N ALA A 79 -8.36 -1.52 7.38
CA ALA A 79 -7.56 -0.43 7.93
C ALA A 79 -7.72 0.83 7.08
N ASP A 80 -8.10 1.93 7.72
CA ASP A 80 -8.18 3.24 7.08
C ASP A 80 -6.80 3.91 6.98
N ASP A 81 -6.72 5.00 6.24
CA ASP A 81 -5.46 5.71 6.01
C ASP A 81 -4.82 6.23 7.31
N GLY A 82 -5.62 6.69 8.26
CA GLY A 82 -5.14 7.14 9.57
C GLY A 82 -4.50 6.01 10.37
N THR A 83 -5.12 4.84 10.35
CA THR A 83 -4.59 3.63 10.99
C THR A 83 -3.30 3.17 10.31
N LEU A 84 -3.25 3.17 8.98
CA LEU A 84 -2.06 2.78 8.23
C LEU A 84 -0.90 3.75 8.47
N LEU A 85 -1.16 5.04 8.51
CA LEU A 85 -0.14 6.05 8.75
C LEU A 85 0.47 5.94 10.16
N GLY A 86 -0.33 5.55 11.15
CA GLY A 86 0.11 5.35 12.53
C GLY A 86 0.63 3.94 12.85
N MET A 87 0.75 3.06 11.86
CA MET A 87 1.17 1.67 12.07
C MET A 87 2.64 1.59 12.51
N ASP A 88 2.88 1.03 13.71
CA ASP A 88 4.19 0.90 14.34
C ASP A 88 4.53 -0.54 14.75
N PHE A 89 3.90 -1.52 14.12
CA PHE A 89 4.05 -2.94 14.43
C PHE A 89 4.06 -3.78 13.15
N TYR A 90 4.58 -5.01 13.24
CA TYR A 90 4.44 -6.01 12.19
C TYR A 90 3.17 -6.84 12.39
N VAL A 91 2.62 -7.34 11.29
CA VAL A 91 1.51 -8.31 11.29
C VAL A 91 2.02 -9.75 11.38
N GLU A 92 1.13 -10.65 11.75
CA GLU A 92 1.41 -12.09 11.77
C GLU A 92 1.94 -12.57 10.42
N GLY A 93 2.96 -13.43 10.45
CA GLY A 93 3.66 -13.93 9.26
C GLY A 93 4.92 -13.18 8.89
N ILE A 94 5.18 -12.01 9.48
CA ILE A 94 6.43 -11.29 9.33
C ILE A 94 7.42 -11.76 10.40
N GLU A 95 8.62 -12.16 9.97
CA GLU A 95 9.72 -12.51 10.85
C GLU A 95 10.68 -11.32 11.00
N GLY A 96 11.16 -11.10 12.21
CA GLY A 96 12.06 -10.00 12.54
C GLY A 96 11.50 -9.05 13.56
N SER A 97 12.24 -7.99 13.83
CA SER A 97 11.85 -6.92 14.75
C SER A 97 11.98 -5.56 14.09
N LEU A 98 11.20 -4.60 14.53
CA LEU A 98 11.38 -3.21 14.12
C LEU A 98 12.73 -2.68 14.61
N PRO A 99 13.41 -1.84 13.83
CA PRO A 99 14.67 -1.24 14.20
C PRO A 99 14.56 -0.27 15.38
#